data_b271e38785dc5d86f15becac93caf8ea
#
_entry.id   b271e38785dc5d86f15becac93caf8ea
#
_cell.length_a   1.000
_cell.length_b   1.000
_cell.length_c   1.000
_cell.angle_alpha   90.00
_cell.angle_beta   90.00
_cell.angle_gamma   90.00
#
_symmetry.space_group_name_H-M   'P 1'
#
loop_
_entity.id
_entity.type
_entity.pdbx_description
1 polymer ?
#
loop_
_entity_poly.entity_id
_entity_poly.type
_entity_poly.pdbx_seq_one_letter_code
_entity_poly.pdbx_strand_id
1 'polypeptide(L)'
;MSNIRNNRRPKNNRRVNGVQRKKAVEAVNSVSSDVRTSGTDAVNTGEVTLVKNEDYQVLIEDMGNDGEGIGHVQGMTVFVKDAVVGDLAEVKIVKVKKNIAYGRLMKLTTPSPYRVEPVCDKAKRCGGCTMQQVSYEQQLEYKWNKVKNCLQRIGKMENVEAIMEKPAYGMDDPFHYRNKAQFPVGRDKNGDVVIGFYAGRSHDIIDTESCAIGAPVNDKIVAIVRSFIEDNHISTYDEETGRGLVRHILIRVGFTTKEIMVCLVTNGNKLPHSEILIEELVKIDGMTSICLNVNMENTNRILGDKCITLWGQSYITDYIGDIKYQISPLSFYQVNPVQTNVLYNKALEYADLSGDETVWDMYCGIGTISLFLAQKAKKVYGVEIVPQAIDDARHNAEINGITNAEFFVGKAEEVVPDIYKKGGDGSHADVVVVDPPRKGCDQVLLDTLVHMAPERIVYVSCDPATLARDVKILQEKGYEAKKVAVVDQFCHSGHVETAVLLSQLKQKPDDYINVTIELDDMDITSAETKATYDEI
;
A
#
# COMPACT_ATOMS: atom_id res chain seq x y z
N MET A 1 34.04 -41.46 -24.44
CA MET A 1 34.87 -41.09 -23.29
C MET A 1 34.42 -39.71 -22.84
N SER A 2 33.67 -39.69 -21.78
CA SER A 2 32.91 -38.59 -21.22
C SER A 2 33.70 -37.93 -20.08
N ASN A 3 33.77 -36.62 -20.05
CA ASN A 3 34.24 -35.87 -18.90
C ASN A 3 33.10 -35.06 -18.32
N ILE A 4 32.57 -35.55 -17.21
CA ILE A 4 31.60 -34.85 -16.33
C ILE A 4 32.41 -33.93 -15.43
N ARG A 5 32.22 -32.60 -15.55
CA ARG A 5 32.74 -31.63 -14.57
C ARG A 5 31.68 -31.35 -13.51
N ASN A 6 31.96 -31.79 -12.30
CA ASN A 6 31.24 -31.47 -11.07
C ASN A 6 31.40 -29.98 -10.72
N ASN A 7 30.30 -29.23 -10.75
CA ASN A 7 30.23 -27.86 -10.20
C ASN A 7 29.75 -27.93 -8.75
N ARG A 8 30.66 -27.80 -7.80
CA ARG A 8 30.33 -27.66 -6.37
C ARG A 8 29.87 -26.22 -6.09
N ARG A 9 28.63 -26.04 -5.67
CA ARG A 9 28.13 -24.78 -5.11
C ARG A 9 28.80 -24.51 -3.76
N PRO A 10 29.18 -23.27 -3.41
CA PRO A 10 29.70 -22.94 -2.09
C PRO A 10 28.58 -22.97 -1.04
N LYS A 11 28.85 -23.64 0.07
CA LYS A 11 27.98 -23.65 1.25
C LYS A 11 28.09 -22.29 1.96
N ASN A 12 27.05 -21.50 1.96
CA ASN A 12 27.00 -20.20 2.60
C ASN A 12 26.81 -20.32 4.12
N ASN A 13 27.62 -19.58 4.84
CA ASN A 13 27.79 -19.52 6.30
C ASN A 13 26.54 -18.91 7.00
N ARG A 14 25.61 -19.74 7.43
CA ARG A 14 24.47 -19.30 8.28
C ARG A 14 24.78 -19.13 9.79
N ARG A 15 26.04 -19.27 10.22
CA ARG A 15 26.38 -19.21 11.65
C ARG A 15 26.98 -17.89 12.15
N VAL A 16 27.31 -16.93 11.28
CA VAL A 16 27.97 -15.66 11.69
C VAL A 16 26.97 -14.60 12.18
N ASN A 17 25.72 -14.61 11.71
CA ASN A 17 24.73 -13.56 12.02
C ASN A 17 24.15 -13.58 13.44
N GLY A 18 24.15 -14.73 14.13
CA GLY A 18 23.57 -14.83 15.48
C GLY A 18 24.41 -14.18 16.59
N VAL A 19 25.72 -14.19 16.46
CA VAL A 19 26.65 -13.63 17.47
C VAL A 19 26.77 -12.11 17.33
N GLN A 20 26.72 -11.60 16.11
CA GLN A 20 26.73 -10.14 15.87
C GLN A 20 25.41 -9.48 16.30
N ARG A 21 24.25 -10.16 16.12
CA ARG A 21 22.95 -9.68 16.63
C ARG A 21 22.91 -9.51 18.14
N LYS A 22 23.44 -10.49 18.91
CA LYS A 22 23.50 -10.37 20.38
C LYS A 22 24.39 -9.21 20.83
N LYS A 23 25.55 -9.01 20.20
CA LYS A 23 26.46 -7.92 20.55
C LYS A 23 25.89 -6.53 20.20
N ALA A 24 25.12 -6.40 19.12
CA ALA A 24 24.47 -5.13 18.76
C ALA A 24 23.34 -4.76 19.74
N VAL A 25 22.53 -5.73 20.18
CA VAL A 25 21.47 -5.50 21.19
C VAL A 25 22.08 -5.18 22.55
N GLU A 26 23.19 -5.83 22.95
CA GLU A 26 23.91 -5.52 24.19
C GLU A 26 24.59 -4.14 24.13
N ALA A 27 25.11 -3.72 22.99
CA ALA A 27 25.68 -2.38 22.82
C ALA A 27 24.61 -1.26 22.90
N VAL A 28 23.41 -1.48 22.35
CA VAL A 28 22.29 -0.54 22.46
C VAL A 28 21.79 -0.42 23.91
N ASN A 29 21.74 -1.54 24.65
CA ASN A 29 21.34 -1.54 26.06
C ASN A 29 22.41 -0.94 26.99
N SER A 30 23.70 -1.01 26.65
CA SER A 30 24.77 -0.39 27.44
C SER A 30 24.84 1.13 27.26
N VAL A 31 24.50 1.66 26.07
CA VAL A 31 24.46 3.12 25.83
C VAL A 31 23.27 3.79 26.52
N SER A 32 22.16 3.05 26.72
CA SER A 32 20.98 3.60 27.44
C SER A 32 21.21 3.75 28.95
N SER A 33 22.20 3.07 29.55
CA SER A 33 22.52 3.18 30.97
C SER A 33 23.45 4.37 31.31
N ASP A 34 24.29 4.80 30.37
CA ASP A 34 25.29 5.84 30.63
C ASP A 34 24.80 7.28 30.39
N VAL A 35 23.66 7.46 29.71
CA VAL A 35 23.06 8.80 29.47
C VAL A 35 22.20 9.28 30.66
N ARG A 36 22.02 8.45 31.72
CA ARG A 36 21.15 8.79 32.86
C ARG A 36 21.83 9.50 34.03
N THR A 37 23.12 9.78 33.99
CA THR A 37 23.81 10.38 35.13
C THR A 37 24.62 11.63 34.79
N SER A 38 23.95 12.76 34.65
CA SER A 38 24.49 14.04 35.11
C SER A 38 23.37 15.09 35.16
N GLY A 39 22.83 15.31 36.35
CA GLY A 39 21.84 16.40 36.58
C GLY A 39 21.06 16.18 37.87
N THR A 40 21.60 16.74 38.92
CA THR A 40 21.02 16.82 40.26
C THR A 40 19.66 17.55 40.27
N ASP A 41 18.74 16.96 41.02
CA ASP A 41 17.58 17.55 41.69
C ASP A 41 17.16 18.99 41.35
N ALA A 42 16.12 19.10 40.52
CA ALA A 42 15.14 20.18 40.65
C ALA A 42 13.82 19.67 40.05
N VAL A 43 12.84 19.42 40.91
CA VAL A 43 11.44 19.28 40.50
C VAL A 43 11.00 20.64 39.97
N ASN A 44 11.09 20.80 38.65
CA ASN A 44 10.57 21.99 38.00
C ASN A 44 9.46 21.53 37.05
N THR A 45 8.20 21.74 37.40
CA THR A 45 7.01 21.53 36.59
C THR A 45 6.89 22.61 35.51
N GLY A 46 7.99 22.85 34.79
CA GLY A 46 8.01 23.68 33.59
C GLY A 46 7.80 22.79 32.36
N GLU A 47 6.91 23.16 31.46
CA GLU A 47 6.76 22.52 30.15
C GLU A 47 8.13 22.48 29.46
N VAL A 48 8.69 21.28 29.36
CA VAL A 48 9.94 21.05 28.61
C VAL A 48 9.64 21.22 27.15
N THR A 49 10.06 22.33 26.56
CA THR A 49 9.77 22.62 25.14
C THR A 49 11.08 22.59 24.36
N LEU A 50 11.18 21.71 23.37
CA LEU A 50 12.30 21.71 22.44
C LEU A 50 12.36 23.05 21.71
N VAL A 51 13.58 23.58 21.52
CA VAL A 51 13.78 24.88 20.86
C VAL A 51 13.98 24.67 19.37
N LYS A 52 13.22 25.41 18.56
CA LYS A 52 13.38 25.40 17.10
C LYS A 52 14.78 25.91 16.71
N ASN A 53 15.40 25.26 15.72
CA ASN A 53 16.75 25.48 15.19
C ASN A 53 17.91 25.05 16.11
N GLU A 54 17.63 24.50 17.29
CA GLU A 54 18.64 23.87 18.15
C GLU A 54 18.90 22.42 17.73
N ASP A 55 20.11 21.93 18.01
CA ASP A 55 20.56 20.58 17.70
C ASP A 55 20.50 19.70 18.95
N TYR A 56 19.99 18.46 18.80
CA TYR A 56 19.85 17.48 19.87
C TYR A 56 20.38 16.12 19.44
N GLN A 57 20.96 15.36 20.38
CA GLN A 57 21.27 13.96 20.18
C GLN A 57 19.99 13.14 20.35
N VAL A 58 19.66 12.35 19.32
CA VAL A 58 18.43 11.54 19.28
C VAL A 58 18.78 10.10 18.93
N LEU A 59 18.43 9.16 19.81
CA LEU A 59 18.40 7.75 19.48
C LEU A 59 17.09 7.46 18.75
N ILE A 60 17.18 6.82 17.58
CA ILE A 60 16.00 6.42 16.80
C ILE A 60 15.54 5.04 17.28
N GLU A 61 14.37 5.00 17.89
CA GLU A 61 13.82 3.84 18.60
C GLU A 61 12.75 3.13 17.78
N ASP A 62 12.03 3.84 16.89
CA ASP A 62 10.91 3.32 16.11
C ASP A 62 10.85 4.01 14.74
N MET A 63 9.91 3.61 13.90
CA MET A 63 9.68 4.16 12.57
C MET A 63 8.22 4.58 12.39
N GLY A 64 8.03 5.77 11.82
CA GLY A 64 6.73 6.34 11.51
C GLY A 64 6.11 5.77 10.23
N ASN A 65 4.85 6.10 10.00
CA ASN A 65 4.07 5.56 8.89
C ASN A 65 4.64 5.88 7.49
N ASP A 66 5.34 7.01 7.36
CA ASP A 66 5.93 7.46 6.10
C ASP A 66 7.42 7.05 5.98
N GLY A 67 7.94 6.22 6.91
CA GLY A 67 9.33 5.74 6.92
C GLY A 67 10.31 6.67 7.60
N GLU A 68 9.85 7.73 8.31
CA GLU A 68 10.68 8.56 9.16
C GLU A 68 11.03 7.85 10.47
N GLY A 69 12.26 8.05 10.96
CA GLY A 69 12.66 7.57 12.29
C GLY A 69 11.96 8.34 13.40
N ILE A 70 11.66 7.65 14.49
CA ILE A 70 11.06 8.22 15.70
C ILE A 70 12.03 8.03 16.86
N GLY A 71 12.32 9.12 17.57
CA GLY A 71 13.06 9.10 18.82
C GLY A 71 12.41 10.02 19.85
N HIS A 72 12.98 10.07 21.05
CA HIS A 72 12.48 10.92 22.13
C HIS A 72 13.58 11.82 22.66
N VAL A 73 13.23 13.08 22.89
CA VAL A 73 14.09 14.07 23.54
C VAL A 73 13.29 14.73 24.64
N GLN A 74 13.77 14.64 25.89
CA GLN A 74 13.11 15.22 27.05
C GLN A 74 11.62 14.87 27.17
N GLY A 75 11.26 13.63 26.77
CA GLY A 75 9.87 13.14 26.80
C GLY A 75 9.00 13.54 25.59
N MET A 76 9.50 14.38 24.68
CA MET A 76 8.80 14.76 23.45
C MET A 76 9.20 13.85 22.28
N THR A 77 8.22 13.35 21.53
CA THR A 77 8.43 12.53 20.33
C THR A 77 8.98 13.38 19.19
N VAL A 78 10.09 12.96 18.59
CA VAL A 78 10.74 13.63 17.46
C VAL A 78 10.71 12.73 16.22
N PHE A 79 10.12 13.21 15.14
CA PHE A 79 10.13 12.57 13.84
C PHE A 79 11.31 13.06 13.01
N VAL A 80 12.15 12.17 12.53
CA VAL A 80 13.39 12.50 11.82
C VAL A 80 13.40 11.80 10.46
N LYS A 81 13.29 12.61 9.38
CA LYS A 81 13.37 12.08 8.00
C LYS A 81 14.76 11.47 7.75
N ASP A 82 14.81 10.39 6.97
CA ASP A 82 16.02 9.67 6.55
C ASP A 82 16.79 9.01 7.72
N ALA A 83 16.24 8.98 8.92
CA ALA A 83 16.80 8.26 10.07
C ALA A 83 16.31 6.80 10.10
N VAL A 84 17.15 5.90 10.60
CA VAL A 84 16.92 4.45 10.67
C VAL A 84 16.90 4.03 12.14
N VAL A 85 16.02 3.10 12.50
CA VAL A 85 15.98 2.54 13.87
C VAL A 85 17.35 2.02 14.29
N GLY A 86 17.83 2.48 15.46
CA GLY A 86 19.17 2.21 15.97
C GLY A 86 20.23 3.27 15.62
N ASP A 87 19.90 4.30 14.81
CA ASP A 87 20.79 5.45 14.65
C ASP A 87 20.86 6.28 15.94
N LEU A 88 22.06 6.66 16.36
CA LEU A 88 22.28 7.79 17.25
C LEU A 88 22.69 8.99 16.38
N ALA A 89 21.87 10.03 16.37
CA ALA A 89 21.98 11.11 15.41
C ALA A 89 21.93 12.50 16.07
N GLU A 90 22.68 13.43 15.53
CA GLU A 90 22.52 14.87 15.76
C GLU A 90 21.40 15.39 14.87
N VAL A 91 20.35 15.93 15.47
CA VAL A 91 19.09 16.31 14.82
C VAL A 91 18.76 17.76 15.12
N LYS A 92 18.61 18.57 14.07
CA LYS A 92 18.15 19.95 14.18
C LYS A 92 16.63 20.00 14.21
N ILE A 93 16.04 20.59 15.26
CA ILE A 93 14.60 20.76 15.38
C ILE A 93 14.12 21.83 14.39
N VAL A 94 13.29 21.42 13.42
CA VAL A 94 12.75 22.34 12.39
C VAL A 94 11.34 22.82 12.70
N LYS A 95 10.57 22.05 13.47
CA LYS A 95 9.20 22.40 13.85
C LYS A 95 8.82 21.74 15.18
N VAL A 96 8.21 22.50 16.07
CA VAL A 96 7.66 22.00 17.34
C VAL A 96 6.14 22.18 17.32
N LYS A 97 5.41 21.15 17.76
CA LYS A 97 3.97 21.16 18.06
C LYS A 97 3.76 20.77 19.54
N LYS A 98 2.52 20.78 20.02
CA LYS A 98 2.20 20.55 21.43
C LYS A 98 2.87 19.29 22.04
N ASN A 99 2.82 18.15 21.33
CA ASN A 99 3.30 16.86 21.86
C ASN A 99 4.35 16.19 20.96
N ILE A 100 4.69 16.78 19.82
CA ILE A 100 5.62 16.21 18.86
C ILE A 100 6.51 17.29 18.24
N ALA A 101 7.69 16.89 17.82
CA ALA A 101 8.58 17.74 17.04
C ALA A 101 9.01 17.04 15.73
N TYR A 102 9.48 17.84 14.78
CA TYR A 102 10.08 17.35 13.55
C TYR A 102 11.53 17.80 13.50
N GLY A 103 12.40 16.87 13.24
CA GLY A 103 13.84 17.06 13.16
C GLY A 103 14.39 16.80 11.77
N ARG A 104 15.48 17.49 11.46
CA ARG A 104 16.31 17.24 10.29
C ARG A 104 17.58 16.52 10.73
N LEU A 105 17.88 15.38 10.14
CA LEU A 105 19.12 14.65 10.34
C LEU A 105 20.30 15.51 9.87
N MET A 106 21.19 15.89 10.77
CA MET A 106 22.39 16.70 10.49
C MET A 106 23.62 15.80 10.34
N LYS A 107 23.81 14.89 11.31
CA LYS A 107 24.95 13.99 11.35
C LYS A 107 24.60 12.68 12.06
N LEU A 108 25.14 11.58 11.58
CA LEU A 108 25.09 10.30 12.29
C LEU A 108 26.28 10.26 13.26
N THR A 109 26.01 10.12 14.54
CA THR A 109 27.01 9.88 15.59
C THR A 109 27.39 8.43 15.61
N THR A 110 26.38 7.55 15.60
CA THR A 110 26.56 6.10 15.45
C THR A 110 25.48 5.59 14.47
N PRO A 111 25.89 5.11 13.28
CA PRO A 111 24.91 4.56 12.33
C PRO A 111 24.35 3.24 12.82
N SER A 112 23.07 3.02 12.51
CA SER A 112 22.36 1.77 12.75
C SER A 112 23.01 0.61 11.97
N PRO A 113 23.07 -0.62 12.52
CA PRO A 113 23.49 -1.81 11.78
C PRO A 113 22.53 -2.19 10.63
N TYR A 114 21.33 -1.61 10.60
CA TYR A 114 20.32 -1.83 9.56
C TYR A 114 20.37 -0.77 8.45
N ARG A 115 21.27 0.19 8.56
CA ARG A 115 21.44 1.24 7.56
C ARG A 115 22.24 0.71 6.36
N VAL A 116 21.74 1.01 5.16
CA VAL A 116 22.40 0.74 3.88
C VAL A 116 22.45 2.00 3.03
N GLU A 117 23.37 2.04 2.05
CA GLU A 117 23.35 3.11 1.06
C GLU A 117 22.21 2.90 0.07
N PRO A 118 21.38 3.93 -0.19
CA PRO A 118 20.33 3.86 -1.20
C PRO A 118 20.90 3.58 -2.60
N VAL A 119 20.28 2.69 -3.35
CA VAL A 119 20.65 2.40 -4.74
C VAL A 119 20.34 3.60 -5.66
N CYS A 120 19.25 4.32 -5.37
CA CYS A 120 18.84 5.50 -6.13
C CYS A 120 19.47 6.77 -5.57
N ASP A 121 20.18 7.52 -6.42
CA ASP A 121 20.80 8.81 -6.07
C ASP A 121 19.77 9.92 -5.73
N LYS A 122 18.54 9.76 -6.19
CA LYS A 122 17.40 10.67 -5.92
C LYS A 122 16.61 10.32 -4.66
N ALA A 123 16.90 9.20 -3.97
CA ALA A 123 16.10 8.68 -2.85
C ALA A 123 15.82 9.71 -1.75
N LYS A 124 16.78 10.58 -1.42
CA LYS A 124 16.60 11.63 -0.38
C LYS A 124 15.65 12.76 -0.80
N ARG A 125 15.46 12.99 -2.08
CA ARG A 125 14.66 14.08 -2.63
C ARG A 125 13.32 13.61 -3.20
N CYS A 126 13.33 12.49 -3.90
CA CYS A 126 12.15 11.87 -4.51
C CYS A 126 11.14 11.43 -3.44
N GLY A 127 9.86 11.68 -3.69
CA GLY A 127 8.76 11.26 -2.81
C GLY A 127 8.34 9.79 -2.95
N GLY A 128 8.92 9.04 -3.90
CA GLY A 128 8.48 7.68 -4.23
C GLY A 128 8.99 6.61 -3.26
N CYS A 129 10.26 6.69 -2.86
CA CYS A 129 10.89 5.75 -1.92
C CYS A 129 11.23 6.46 -0.62
N THR A 130 10.83 5.87 0.51
CA THR A 130 11.06 6.47 1.84
C THR A 130 11.95 5.61 2.74
N MET A 131 12.32 4.39 2.29
CA MET A 131 13.02 3.40 3.12
C MET A 131 14.23 2.75 2.42
N GLN A 132 14.76 3.30 1.32
CA GLN A 132 15.94 2.72 0.65
C GLN A 132 17.20 2.72 1.51
N GLN A 133 17.27 3.57 2.53
CA GLN A 133 18.37 3.60 3.50
C GLN A 133 18.27 2.51 4.58
N VAL A 134 17.23 1.69 4.57
CA VAL A 134 16.98 0.59 5.51
C VAL A 134 17.22 -0.74 4.81
N SER A 135 17.92 -1.70 5.43
CA SER A 135 18.09 -3.04 4.88
C SER A 135 16.73 -3.70 4.60
N TYR A 136 16.64 -4.50 3.55
CA TYR A 136 15.35 -5.01 3.10
C TYR A 136 14.69 -5.94 4.15
N GLU A 137 15.47 -6.75 4.83
CA GLU A 137 14.98 -7.60 5.93
C GLU A 137 14.36 -6.74 7.06
N GLN A 138 14.97 -5.59 7.36
CA GLN A 138 14.43 -4.69 8.38
C GLN A 138 13.17 -3.96 7.91
N GLN A 139 13.05 -3.67 6.60
CA GLN A 139 11.80 -3.14 6.03
C GLN A 139 10.66 -4.14 6.22
N LEU A 140 10.88 -5.44 5.98
CA LEU A 140 9.88 -6.49 6.16
C LEU A 140 9.47 -6.65 7.63
N GLU A 141 10.44 -6.63 8.55
CA GLU A 141 10.17 -6.68 10.00
C GLU A 141 9.37 -5.46 10.45
N TYR A 142 9.70 -4.27 9.96
CA TYR A 142 8.94 -3.04 10.22
C TYR A 142 7.49 -3.17 9.74
N LYS A 143 7.25 -3.63 8.51
CA LYS A 143 5.91 -3.79 7.93
C LYS A 143 5.07 -4.80 8.72
N TRP A 144 5.68 -5.91 9.12
CA TRP A 144 5.04 -6.90 9.97
C TRP A 144 4.64 -6.31 11.32
N ASN A 145 5.55 -5.61 12.00
CA ASN A 145 5.29 -4.95 13.28
C ASN A 145 4.24 -3.84 13.15
N LYS A 146 4.21 -3.10 12.04
CA LYS A 146 3.21 -2.06 11.77
C LYS A 146 1.80 -2.66 11.76
N VAL A 147 1.58 -3.75 11.03
CA VAL A 147 0.28 -4.46 11.00
C VAL A 147 -0.08 -4.98 12.38
N LYS A 148 0.86 -5.67 13.06
CA LYS A 148 0.66 -6.16 14.42
C LYS A 148 0.20 -5.06 15.36
N ASN A 149 0.92 -3.94 15.39
CA ASN A 149 0.63 -2.81 16.28
C ASN A 149 -0.76 -2.20 16.00
N CYS A 150 -1.17 -2.12 14.73
CA CYS A 150 -2.52 -1.65 14.39
C CYS A 150 -3.61 -2.61 14.89
N LEU A 151 -3.45 -3.91 14.65
CA LEU A 151 -4.41 -4.92 15.12
C LEU A 151 -4.50 -4.96 16.65
N GLN A 152 -3.39 -4.85 17.37
CA GLN A 152 -3.37 -4.81 18.84
C GLN A 152 -3.99 -3.52 19.41
N ARG A 153 -3.56 -2.35 18.91
CA ARG A 153 -3.93 -1.07 19.52
C ARG A 153 -5.29 -0.55 19.06
N ILE A 154 -5.58 -0.64 17.77
CA ILE A 154 -6.84 -0.17 17.18
C ILE A 154 -7.86 -1.32 17.16
N GLY A 155 -7.46 -2.49 16.67
CA GLY A 155 -8.29 -3.69 16.58
C GLY A 155 -8.61 -4.31 17.94
N LYS A 156 -7.90 -3.91 19.02
CA LYS A 156 -8.06 -4.46 20.38
C LYS A 156 -7.90 -5.97 20.45
N MET A 157 -7.14 -6.53 19.53
CA MET A 157 -6.92 -7.97 19.45
C MET A 157 -5.81 -8.39 20.42
N GLU A 158 -6.09 -9.42 21.21
CA GLU A 158 -5.11 -10.11 22.02
C GLU A 158 -4.42 -11.22 21.20
N ASN A 159 -3.18 -11.57 21.56
CA ASN A 159 -2.43 -12.66 20.94
C ASN A 159 -2.34 -12.64 19.41
N VAL A 160 -2.32 -11.44 18.80
CA VAL A 160 -2.26 -11.25 17.33
C VAL A 160 -1.13 -12.05 16.69
N GLU A 161 0.02 -12.17 17.36
CA GLU A 161 1.17 -12.91 16.84
C GLU A 161 0.89 -14.39 16.57
N ALA A 162 -0.08 -15.00 17.26
CA ALA A 162 -0.46 -16.39 17.07
C ALA A 162 -1.15 -16.66 15.73
N ILE A 163 -1.78 -15.64 15.15
CA ILE A 163 -2.51 -15.74 13.87
C ILE A 163 -1.78 -15.03 12.71
N MET A 164 -0.71 -14.28 13.01
CA MET A 164 0.09 -13.61 11.98
C MET A 164 1.15 -14.53 11.40
N GLU A 165 1.14 -14.68 10.08
CA GLU A 165 2.20 -15.39 9.37
C GLU A 165 3.53 -14.60 9.44
N LYS A 166 4.65 -15.30 9.65
CA LYS A 166 5.98 -14.69 9.76
C LYS A 166 7.01 -15.48 8.96
N PRO A 167 7.89 -14.82 8.23
CA PRO A 167 8.03 -13.37 8.06
C PRO A 167 6.95 -12.75 7.17
N ALA A 168 6.93 -11.39 7.04
CA ALA A 168 6.21 -10.74 5.97
C ALA A 168 6.69 -11.25 4.60
N TYR A 169 5.77 -11.38 3.65
CA TYR A 169 6.07 -11.86 2.30
C TYR A 169 6.77 -10.75 1.52
N GLY A 170 8.08 -10.88 1.33
CA GLY A 170 8.92 -9.97 0.57
C GLY A 170 9.29 -10.51 -0.80
N MET A 171 10.03 -9.70 -1.57
CA MET A 171 10.60 -10.07 -2.85
C MET A 171 12.03 -10.58 -2.69
N ASP A 172 12.48 -11.47 -3.59
CA ASP A 172 13.88 -11.88 -3.68
C ASP A 172 14.75 -10.72 -4.18
N ASP A 173 14.25 -9.96 -5.17
CA ASP A 173 14.83 -8.70 -5.65
C ASP A 173 13.77 -7.59 -5.54
N PRO A 174 13.92 -6.63 -4.60
CA PRO A 174 12.94 -5.58 -4.37
C PRO A 174 13.05 -4.38 -5.32
N PHE A 175 13.80 -4.52 -6.43
CA PHE A 175 13.97 -3.49 -7.44
C PHE A 175 13.22 -3.84 -8.74
N HIS A 176 13.06 -2.86 -9.62
CA HIS A 176 12.47 -3.01 -10.96
C HIS A 176 11.11 -3.71 -11.01
N TYR A 177 10.36 -3.68 -9.90
CA TYR A 177 9.11 -4.43 -9.75
C TYR A 177 7.88 -3.70 -10.28
N ARG A 178 7.95 -2.36 -10.46
CA ARG A 178 6.76 -1.59 -10.84
C ARG A 178 6.46 -1.73 -12.33
N ASN A 179 5.28 -2.26 -12.63
CA ASN A 179 4.75 -2.38 -13.98
C ASN A 179 4.08 -1.10 -14.50
N LYS A 180 3.91 -0.09 -13.64
CA LYS A 180 3.32 1.21 -14.01
C LYS A 180 4.15 2.35 -13.42
N ALA A 181 4.48 3.33 -14.26
CA ALA A 181 5.08 4.58 -13.85
C ALA A 181 4.32 5.77 -14.46
N GLN A 182 4.23 6.87 -13.71
CA GLN A 182 3.64 8.13 -14.15
C GLN A 182 4.65 9.22 -13.89
N PHE A 183 5.18 9.80 -14.96
CA PHE A 183 6.19 10.82 -14.90
C PHE A 183 5.58 12.18 -15.20
N PRO A 184 5.52 13.13 -14.25
CA PRO A 184 5.23 14.53 -14.57
C PRO A 184 6.29 15.08 -15.53
N VAL A 185 5.84 15.95 -16.43
CA VAL A 185 6.65 16.62 -17.45
C VAL A 185 6.52 18.12 -17.24
N GLY A 186 7.64 18.81 -17.12
CA GLY A 186 7.66 20.26 -16.90
C GLY A 186 8.92 20.91 -17.44
N ARG A 187 9.19 22.14 -16.99
CA ARG A 187 10.45 22.84 -17.24
C ARG A 187 11.04 23.31 -15.92
N ASP A 188 12.36 23.31 -15.87
CA ASP A 188 13.08 23.91 -14.76
C ASP A 188 13.15 25.45 -14.87
N LYS A 189 13.87 26.07 -13.93
CA LYS A 189 14.06 27.54 -13.90
C LYS A 189 14.86 28.10 -15.08
N ASN A 190 15.62 27.25 -15.77
CA ASN A 190 16.40 27.61 -16.94
C ASN A 190 15.59 27.45 -18.23
N GLY A 191 14.42 26.80 -18.15
CA GLY A 191 13.58 26.45 -19.28
C GLY A 191 13.86 25.09 -19.89
N ASP A 192 14.76 24.28 -19.29
CA ASP A 192 15.09 22.94 -19.74
C ASP A 192 13.96 21.96 -19.39
N VAL A 193 13.71 20.98 -20.26
CA VAL A 193 12.67 19.96 -20.05
C VAL A 193 13.09 19.05 -18.89
N VAL A 194 12.23 18.91 -17.89
CA VAL A 194 12.40 17.99 -16.76
C VAL A 194 11.29 16.95 -16.77
N ILE A 195 11.69 15.69 -16.64
CA ILE A 195 10.80 14.52 -16.57
C ILE A 195 11.25 13.64 -15.43
N GLY A 196 10.36 13.34 -14.48
CA GLY A 196 10.79 12.55 -13.33
C GLY A 196 9.69 12.31 -12.32
N PHE A 197 9.93 12.61 -11.05
CA PHE A 197 8.97 12.44 -9.97
C PHE A 197 8.90 13.69 -9.11
N TYR A 198 7.77 13.91 -8.45
CA TYR A 198 7.63 15.02 -7.52
C TYR A 198 8.52 14.85 -6.29
N ALA A 199 9.13 15.93 -5.86
CA ALA A 199 9.80 15.99 -4.57
C ALA A 199 8.79 15.79 -3.43
N GLY A 200 9.22 15.17 -2.37
CA GLY A 200 8.34 14.91 -1.22
C GLY A 200 7.68 16.20 -0.70
N ARG A 201 6.36 16.22 -0.65
CA ARG A 201 5.54 17.35 -0.18
C ARG A 201 5.61 18.62 -1.04
N SER A 202 5.98 18.52 -2.30
CA SER A 202 5.93 19.62 -3.28
C SER A 202 5.54 19.10 -4.66
N HIS A 203 5.30 20.02 -5.60
CA HIS A 203 5.10 19.71 -7.03
C HIS A 203 6.37 19.99 -7.85
N ASP A 204 7.51 20.22 -7.20
CA ASP A 204 8.78 20.34 -7.90
C ASP A 204 9.16 19.01 -8.54
N ILE A 205 9.39 18.99 -9.84
CA ILE A 205 9.81 17.80 -10.56
C ILE A 205 11.32 17.57 -10.32
N ILE A 206 11.67 16.41 -9.81
CA ILE A 206 13.04 15.93 -9.73
C ILE A 206 13.35 15.21 -11.03
N ASP A 207 14.17 15.83 -11.85
CA ASP A 207 14.58 15.23 -13.11
C ASP A 207 15.27 13.88 -12.87
N THR A 208 14.83 12.86 -13.58
CA THR A 208 15.20 11.46 -13.33
C THR A 208 15.52 10.76 -14.65
N GLU A 209 16.75 10.29 -14.78
CA GLU A 209 17.18 9.49 -15.93
C GLU A 209 16.81 8.01 -15.73
N SER A 210 16.83 7.54 -14.47
CA SER A 210 16.49 6.16 -14.13
C SER A 210 15.76 6.06 -12.79
N CYS A 211 14.95 5.01 -12.63
CA CYS A 211 14.23 4.71 -11.40
C CYS A 211 14.48 3.27 -10.96
N ALA A 212 15.16 3.10 -9.81
CA ALA A 212 15.55 1.79 -9.30
C ALA A 212 14.39 0.81 -9.06
N ILE A 213 13.15 1.29 -8.84
CA ILE A 213 11.97 0.43 -8.67
C ILE A 213 11.11 0.32 -9.94
N GLY A 214 11.34 1.18 -10.95
CA GLY A 214 10.63 1.17 -12.24
C GLY A 214 11.16 0.09 -13.18
N ALA A 215 10.35 -0.28 -14.16
CA ALA A 215 10.81 -1.17 -15.23
C ALA A 215 11.96 -0.49 -16.02
N PRO A 216 13.08 -1.18 -16.32
CA PRO A 216 14.25 -0.56 -16.96
C PRO A 216 13.97 0.10 -18.32
N VAL A 217 12.96 -0.38 -19.05
CA VAL A 217 12.54 0.19 -20.33
C VAL A 217 12.02 1.63 -20.20
N ASN A 218 11.57 2.03 -19.02
CA ASN A 218 11.10 3.40 -18.76
C ASN A 218 12.17 4.43 -19.08
N ASP A 219 13.41 4.15 -18.78
CA ASP A 219 14.54 5.06 -18.97
C ASP A 219 14.71 5.42 -20.45
N LYS A 220 14.63 4.41 -21.32
CA LYS A 220 14.67 4.59 -22.77
C LYS A 220 13.46 5.37 -23.30
N ILE A 221 12.26 5.07 -22.81
CA ILE A 221 11.04 5.75 -23.22
C ILE A 221 11.06 7.23 -22.80
N VAL A 222 11.48 7.50 -21.56
CA VAL A 222 11.61 8.89 -21.05
C VAL A 222 12.61 9.69 -21.88
N ALA A 223 13.76 9.09 -22.24
CA ALA A 223 14.75 9.75 -23.09
C ALA A 223 14.19 10.09 -24.48
N ILE A 224 13.48 9.15 -25.12
CA ILE A 224 12.83 9.38 -26.43
C ILE A 224 11.80 10.51 -26.34
N VAL A 225 10.94 10.49 -25.32
CA VAL A 225 9.90 11.52 -25.16
C VAL A 225 10.53 12.89 -24.86
N ARG A 226 11.62 12.93 -24.08
CA ARG A 226 12.36 14.16 -23.79
C ARG A 226 12.89 14.78 -25.09
N SER A 227 13.66 14.03 -25.89
CA SER A 227 14.18 14.49 -27.17
C SER A 227 13.07 14.94 -28.10
N PHE A 228 11.97 14.18 -28.19
CA PHE A 228 10.80 14.57 -28.98
C PHE A 228 10.22 15.92 -28.56
N ILE A 229 10.09 16.19 -27.26
CA ILE A 229 9.57 17.47 -26.73
C ILE A 229 10.52 18.63 -27.06
N GLU A 230 11.83 18.42 -26.90
CA GLU A 230 12.85 19.42 -27.15
C GLU A 230 13.01 19.74 -28.64
N ASP A 231 13.19 18.73 -29.48
CA ASP A 231 13.48 18.87 -30.91
C ASP A 231 12.28 19.44 -31.71
N ASN A 232 11.05 19.10 -31.28
CA ASN A 232 9.83 19.56 -31.94
C ASN A 232 9.17 20.75 -31.22
N HIS A 233 9.83 21.34 -30.22
CA HIS A 233 9.35 22.51 -29.48
C HIS A 233 7.95 22.34 -28.89
N ILE A 234 7.64 21.12 -28.41
CA ILE A 234 6.35 20.81 -27.77
C ILE A 234 6.30 21.51 -26.40
N SER A 235 5.18 22.19 -26.14
CA SER A 235 4.99 22.84 -24.84
C SER A 235 4.69 21.83 -23.74
N THR A 236 5.34 21.99 -22.58
CA THR A 236 4.99 21.26 -21.36
C THR A 236 3.95 22.02 -20.56
N TYR A 237 3.09 21.30 -19.84
CA TYR A 237 2.04 21.90 -19.02
C TYR A 237 2.64 22.55 -17.77
N ASP A 238 2.16 23.74 -17.47
CA ASP A 238 2.49 24.50 -16.27
C ASP A 238 1.25 24.56 -15.37
N GLU A 239 1.36 24.03 -14.16
CA GLU A 239 0.23 23.90 -13.23
C GLU A 239 -0.24 25.25 -12.67
N GLU A 240 0.63 26.27 -12.59
CA GLU A 240 0.28 27.60 -12.11
C GLU A 240 -0.54 28.39 -13.12
N THR A 241 -0.14 28.32 -14.38
CA THR A 241 -0.79 29.06 -15.46
C THR A 241 -1.91 28.29 -16.18
N GLY A 242 -1.95 26.96 -16.00
CA GLY A 242 -2.86 26.06 -16.72
C GLY A 242 -2.60 25.97 -18.23
N ARG A 243 -1.39 26.35 -18.70
CA ARG A 243 -1.01 26.39 -20.11
C ARG A 243 0.02 25.34 -20.46
N GLY A 244 0.12 25.03 -21.75
CA GLY A 244 1.01 24.00 -22.28
C GLY A 244 0.28 22.71 -22.58
N LEU A 245 0.96 21.76 -23.25
CA LEU A 245 0.31 20.59 -23.84
C LEU A 245 0.60 19.30 -23.04
N VAL A 246 1.86 18.91 -22.90
CA VAL A 246 2.22 17.61 -22.29
C VAL A 246 2.33 17.75 -20.77
N ARG A 247 1.53 16.94 -20.05
CA ARG A 247 1.42 16.97 -18.58
C ARG A 247 2.22 15.84 -17.94
N HIS A 248 1.99 14.60 -18.40
CA HIS A 248 2.61 13.40 -17.85
C HIS A 248 2.89 12.38 -18.93
N ILE A 249 3.78 11.43 -18.62
CA ILE A 249 3.97 10.19 -19.37
C ILE A 249 3.52 9.05 -18.45
N LEU A 250 2.51 8.30 -18.88
CA LEU A 250 2.14 7.03 -18.25
C LEU A 250 2.79 5.91 -19.06
N ILE A 251 3.56 5.06 -18.39
CA ILE A 251 4.14 3.84 -18.98
C ILE A 251 3.58 2.64 -18.22
N ARG A 252 3.12 1.64 -18.96
CA ARG A 252 2.75 0.32 -18.43
C ARG A 252 3.54 -0.77 -19.13
N VAL A 253 3.95 -1.78 -18.38
CA VAL A 253 4.72 -2.92 -18.87
C VAL A 253 4.07 -4.20 -18.38
N GLY A 254 3.68 -5.08 -19.29
CA GLY A 254 3.29 -6.45 -18.97
C GLY A 254 4.52 -7.25 -18.53
N PHE A 255 4.55 -7.73 -17.31
CA PHE A 255 5.73 -8.42 -16.76
C PHE A 255 5.88 -9.83 -17.35
N THR A 256 4.77 -10.49 -17.67
CA THR A 256 4.77 -11.80 -18.31
C THR A 256 4.92 -11.68 -19.82
N THR A 257 4.11 -10.81 -20.45
CA THR A 257 4.04 -10.68 -21.91
C THR A 257 5.14 -9.82 -22.52
N LYS A 258 5.73 -8.92 -21.72
CA LYS A 258 6.67 -7.87 -22.15
C LYS A 258 6.02 -6.80 -23.04
N GLU A 259 4.69 -6.78 -23.15
CA GLU A 259 3.96 -5.74 -23.85
C GLU A 259 4.11 -4.39 -23.15
N ILE A 260 4.26 -3.31 -23.93
CA ILE A 260 4.50 -1.97 -23.44
C ILE A 260 3.42 -1.02 -23.96
N MET A 261 2.90 -0.19 -23.04
CA MET A 261 2.05 0.94 -23.36
C MET A 261 2.73 2.23 -22.96
N VAL A 262 2.73 3.19 -23.87
CA VAL A 262 3.12 4.59 -23.62
C VAL A 262 1.92 5.50 -23.85
N CYS A 263 1.49 6.20 -22.81
CA CYS A 263 0.36 7.11 -22.88
C CYS A 263 0.80 8.51 -22.43
N LEU A 264 0.75 9.48 -23.34
CA LEU A 264 1.00 10.88 -22.99
C LEU A 264 -0.29 11.51 -22.48
N VAL A 265 -0.23 12.10 -21.30
CA VAL A 265 -1.33 12.90 -20.74
C VAL A 265 -1.21 14.32 -21.27
N THR A 266 -2.24 14.80 -21.95
CA THR A 266 -2.19 16.07 -22.69
C THR A 266 -3.33 17.01 -22.34
N ASN A 267 -3.04 18.30 -22.29
CA ASN A 267 -4.02 19.38 -22.17
C ASN A 267 -4.57 19.76 -23.58
N GLY A 268 -5.04 18.74 -24.30
CA GLY A 268 -5.57 18.89 -25.66
C GLY A 268 -5.77 17.56 -26.37
N ASN A 269 -6.52 17.55 -27.45
CA ASN A 269 -6.91 16.33 -28.18
C ASN A 269 -5.91 15.91 -29.29
N LYS A 270 -4.84 16.65 -29.47
CA LYS A 270 -3.85 16.40 -30.54
C LYS A 270 -2.44 16.64 -30.04
N LEU A 271 -1.52 15.79 -30.45
CA LEU A 271 -0.09 15.96 -30.26
C LEU A 271 0.54 16.29 -31.61
N PRO A 272 1.08 17.50 -31.81
CA PRO A 272 1.80 17.84 -33.04
C PRO A 272 3.00 16.90 -33.23
N HIS A 273 3.29 16.55 -34.48
CA HIS A 273 4.43 15.68 -34.84
C HIS A 273 4.42 14.30 -34.19
N SER A 274 3.23 13.79 -33.80
CA SER A 274 3.10 12.50 -33.13
C SER A 274 3.65 11.34 -33.94
N GLU A 275 3.70 11.44 -35.26
CA GLU A 275 4.31 10.45 -36.17
C GLU A 275 5.79 10.26 -35.88
N ILE A 276 6.55 11.31 -35.56
CA ILE A 276 7.98 11.24 -35.22
C ILE A 276 8.16 10.45 -33.91
N LEU A 277 7.31 10.75 -32.90
CA LEU A 277 7.34 10.02 -31.63
C LEU A 277 7.02 8.54 -31.81
N ILE A 278 6.00 8.25 -32.61
CA ILE A 278 5.58 6.86 -32.92
C ILE A 278 6.73 6.11 -33.57
N GLU A 279 7.38 6.68 -34.60
CA GLU A 279 8.51 6.06 -35.31
C GLU A 279 9.67 5.68 -34.38
N GLU A 280 9.94 6.47 -33.33
CA GLU A 280 10.99 6.16 -32.35
C GLU A 280 10.53 5.12 -31.32
N LEU A 281 9.31 5.24 -30.80
CA LEU A 281 8.80 4.33 -29.78
C LEU A 281 8.58 2.91 -30.29
N VAL A 282 8.13 2.73 -31.54
CA VAL A 282 7.91 1.39 -32.13
C VAL A 282 9.18 0.57 -32.33
N LYS A 283 10.36 1.19 -32.23
CA LYS A 283 11.67 0.50 -32.25
C LYS A 283 11.98 -0.20 -30.93
N ILE A 284 11.16 -0.01 -29.91
CA ILE A 284 11.31 -0.68 -28.61
C ILE A 284 10.60 -2.03 -28.69
N ASP A 285 11.35 -3.10 -28.42
CA ASP A 285 10.77 -4.45 -28.38
C ASP A 285 9.64 -4.52 -27.35
N GLY A 286 8.51 -5.09 -27.73
CA GLY A 286 7.31 -5.19 -26.89
C GLY A 286 6.39 -3.97 -26.96
N MET A 287 6.71 -2.91 -27.72
CA MET A 287 5.79 -1.80 -27.90
C MET A 287 4.48 -2.27 -28.53
N THR A 288 3.38 -2.08 -27.79
CA THR A 288 2.05 -2.60 -28.16
C THR A 288 1.01 -1.50 -28.29
N SER A 289 1.14 -0.45 -27.48
CA SER A 289 0.16 0.64 -27.40
C SER A 289 0.84 1.99 -27.26
N ILE A 290 0.48 2.93 -28.13
CA ILE A 290 0.84 4.36 -27.98
C ILE A 290 -0.45 5.17 -28.04
N CYS A 291 -0.72 5.96 -27.01
CA CYS A 291 -1.98 6.69 -26.90
C CYS A 291 -1.82 8.07 -26.25
N LEU A 292 -2.85 8.89 -26.36
CA LEU A 292 -3.04 10.11 -25.58
C LEU A 292 -4.14 9.88 -24.55
N ASN A 293 -3.95 10.41 -23.37
CA ASN A 293 -5.02 10.62 -22.41
C ASN A 293 -5.28 12.12 -22.31
N VAL A 294 -6.51 12.54 -22.60
CA VAL A 294 -6.88 13.96 -22.65
C VAL A 294 -7.34 14.41 -21.27
N ASN A 295 -6.55 15.27 -20.65
CA ASN A 295 -6.90 15.90 -19.38
C ASN A 295 -6.71 17.42 -19.48
N MET A 296 -7.81 18.13 -19.70
CA MET A 296 -7.86 19.60 -19.77
C MET A 296 -8.31 20.24 -18.45
N GLU A 297 -8.54 19.45 -17.41
CA GLU A 297 -8.95 19.94 -16.10
C GLU A 297 -7.75 20.46 -15.30
N ASN A 298 -7.94 21.56 -14.59
CA ASN A 298 -6.94 22.07 -13.63
C ASN A 298 -7.24 21.50 -12.25
N THR A 299 -6.97 20.20 -12.09
CA THR A 299 -7.16 19.44 -10.85
C THR A 299 -5.94 18.55 -10.59
N ASN A 300 -5.84 17.99 -9.38
CA ASN A 300 -4.80 17.01 -9.03
C ASN A 300 -5.00 15.64 -9.71
N ARG A 301 -6.05 15.45 -10.48
CA ARG A 301 -6.30 14.23 -11.25
C ARG A 301 -5.33 14.17 -12.42
N ILE A 302 -4.52 13.12 -12.49
CA ILE A 302 -3.52 12.95 -13.56
C ILE A 302 -4.18 12.56 -14.88
N LEU A 303 -5.06 11.55 -14.87
CA LEU A 303 -5.72 11.02 -16.07
C LEU A 303 -7.12 11.62 -16.25
N GLY A 304 -7.41 12.09 -17.46
CA GLY A 304 -8.77 12.41 -17.88
C GLY A 304 -9.54 11.16 -18.32
N ASP A 305 -10.80 11.33 -18.69
CA ASP A 305 -11.70 10.20 -19.03
C ASP A 305 -11.55 9.73 -20.49
N LYS A 306 -10.93 10.53 -21.36
CA LYS A 306 -10.80 10.24 -22.79
C LYS A 306 -9.40 9.77 -23.14
N CYS A 307 -9.31 8.58 -23.76
CA CYS A 307 -8.09 8.07 -24.39
C CYS A 307 -8.24 8.05 -25.91
N ILE A 308 -7.14 8.32 -26.63
CA ILE A 308 -7.04 8.32 -28.09
C ILE A 308 -5.86 7.44 -28.46
N THR A 309 -6.09 6.32 -29.10
CA THR A 309 -5.03 5.45 -29.62
C THR A 309 -4.36 6.13 -30.82
N LEU A 310 -3.05 6.31 -30.76
CA LEU A 310 -2.24 6.84 -31.85
C LEU A 310 -1.66 5.72 -32.71
N TRP A 311 -1.27 4.60 -32.06
CA TRP A 311 -0.71 3.43 -32.72
C TRP A 311 -0.94 2.17 -31.90
N GLY A 312 -1.10 1.03 -32.57
CA GLY A 312 -1.25 -0.28 -31.94
C GLY A 312 -2.59 -0.50 -31.27
N GLN A 313 -2.58 -1.21 -30.15
CA GLN A 313 -3.77 -1.58 -29.39
C GLN A 313 -4.18 -0.44 -28.42
N SER A 314 -5.45 -0.44 -27.97
CA SER A 314 -5.90 0.43 -26.90
C SER A 314 -5.58 -0.09 -25.49
N TYR A 315 -4.92 -1.23 -25.37
CA TYR A 315 -4.59 -1.94 -24.15
C TYR A 315 -3.24 -2.67 -24.28
N ILE A 316 -2.72 -3.14 -23.17
CA ILE A 316 -1.71 -4.20 -23.10
C ILE A 316 -2.29 -5.41 -22.38
N THR A 317 -1.67 -6.55 -22.58
CA THR A 317 -2.04 -7.80 -21.91
C THR A 317 -0.99 -8.17 -20.87
N ASP A 318 -1.43 -8.66 -19.71
CA ASP A 318 -0.54 -9.29 -18.73
C ASP A 318 -1.28 -10.40 -17.97
N TYR A 319 -0.57 -11.12 -17.10
CA TYR A 319 -1.11 -12.25 -16.35
C TYR A 319 -0.90 -12.06 -14.84
N ILE A 320 -1.86 -12.55 -14.05
CA ILE A 320 -1.72 -12.83 -12.63
C ILE A 320 -2.01 -14.33 -12.45
N GLY A 321 -0.98 -15.12 -12.12
CA GLY A 321 -1.08 -16.57 -12.23
C GLY A 321 -1.38 -16.98 -13.67
N ASP A 322 -2.43 -17.78 -13.85
CA ASP A 322 -2.87 -18.25 -15.17
C ASP A 322 -3.95 -17.36 -15.81
N ILE A 323 -4.42 -16.33 -15.12
CA ILE A 323 -5.48 -15.45 -15.61
C ILE A 323 -4.90 -14.29 -16.41
N LYS A 324 -5.39 -14.13 -17.62
CA LYS A 324 -5.06 -13.08 -18.58
C LYS A 324 -5.90 -11.84 -18.35
N TYR A 325 -5.27 -10.66 -18.36
CA TYR A 325 -5.95 -9.38 -18.24
C TYR A 325 -5.58 -8.45 -19.40
N GLN A 326 -6.58 -7.81 -19.98
CA GLN A 326 -6.37 -6.64 -20.84
C GLN A 326 -6.46 -5.37 -19.98
N ILE A 327 -5.44 -4.54 -20.11
CA ILE A 327 -5.19 -3.39 -19.22
C ILE A 327 -5.15 -2.14 -20.08
N SER A 328 -6.18 -1.29 -19.96
CA SER A 328 -6.25 0.02 -20.62
C SER A 328 -5.43 1.08 -19.86
N PRO A 329 -5.21 2.29 -20.40
CA PRO A 329 -4.59 3.39 -19.66
C PRO A 329 -5.30 3.71 -18.34
N LEU A 330 -6.63 3.56 -18.30
CA LEU A 330 -7.47 3.92 -17.15
C LEU A 330 -7.69 2.79 -16.16
N SER A 331 -7.46 1.52 -16.54
CA SER A 331 -7.69 0.37 -15.68
C SER A 331 -6.83 0.45 -14.42
N PHE A 332 -7.43 0.16 -13.27
CA PHE A 332 -6.65 -0.14 -12.08
C PHE A 332 -6.05 -1.55 -12.22
N TYR A 333 -4.77 -1.66 -12.05
CA TYR A 333 -4.02 -2.92 -12.05
C TYR A 333 -2.86 -2.79 -11.06
N GLN A 334 -2.66 -3.77 -10.21
CA GLN A 334 -1.66 -3.75 -9.14
C GLN A 334 -0.25 -3.56 -9.72
N VAL A 335 0.55 -2.71 -9.06
CA VAL A 335 1.82 -2.24 -9.63
C VAL A 335 3.00 -3.20 -9.47
N ASN A 336 2.88 -4.21 -8.63
CA ASN A 336 3.89 -5.24 -8.39
C ASN A 336 3.30 -6.63 -8.71
N PRO A 337 3.44 -7.15 -9.94
CA PRO A 337 2.81 -8.40 -10.34
C PRO A 337 3.26 -9.61 -9.52
N VAL A 338 4.52 -9.62 -9.07
CA VAL A 338 5.07 -10.71 -8.25
C VAL A 338 4.35 -10.78 -6.91
N GLN A 339 4.28 -9.66 -6.21
CA GLN A 339 3.62 -9.61 -4.90
C GLN A 339 2.08 -9.67 -5.01
N THR A 340 1.51 -9.21 -6.11
CA THR A 340 0.08 -9.38 -6.40
C THR A 340 -0.27 -10.86 -6.48
N ASN A 341 0.55 -11.67 -7.15
CA ASN A 341 0.34 -13.11 -7.21
C ASN A 341 0.42 -13.75 -5.82
N VAL A 342 1.35 -13.32 -4.96
CA VAL A 342 1.45 -13.75 -3.56
C VAL A 342 0.18 -13.38 -2.78
N LEU A 343 -0.24 -12.11 -2.87
CA LEU A 343 -1.42 -11.59 -2.17
C LEU A 343 -2.71 -12.34 -2.58
N TYR A 344 -2.91 -12.56 -3.89
CA TYR A 344 -4.11 -13.23 -4.41
C TYR A 344 -4.11 -14.72 -4.11
N ASN A 345 -2.93 -15.38 -4.10
CA ASN A 345 -2.83 -16.76 -3.61
C ASN A 345 -3.16 -16.86 -2.13
N LYS A 346 -2.80 -15.86 -1.31
CA LYS A 346 -3.22 -15.81 0.10
C LYS A 346 -4.72 -15.58 0.24
N ALA A 347 -5.29 -14.70 -0.57
CA ALA A 347 -6.75 -14.51 -0.58
C ALA A 347 -7.48 -15.80 -0.98
N LEU A 348 -6.99 -16.52 -1.99
CA LEU A 348 -7.53 -17.82 -2.41
C LEU A 348 -7.36 -18.92 -1.34
N GLU A 349 -6.18 -18.98 -0.69
CA GLU A 349 -5.93 -19.89 0.45
C GLU A 349 -6.90 -19.62 1.60
N TYR A 350 -7.14 -18.33 1.92
CA TYR A 350 -8.02 -17.93 3.01
C TYR A 350 -9.51 -18.10 2.67
N ALA A 351 -9.86 -17.98 1.40
CA ALA A 351 -11.20 -18.31 0.92
C ALA A 351 -11.53 -19.80 1.06
N ASP A 352 -10.53 -20.68 1.04
CA ASP A 352 -10.63 -22.15 1.25
C ASP A 352 -11.77 -22.79 0.42
N LEU A 353 -11.72 -22.58 -0.91
CA LEU A 353 -12.78 -22.96 -1.82
C LEU A 353 -12.65 -24.43 -2.24
N SER A 354 -13.77 -25.17 -2.14
CA SER A 354 -13.90 -26.59 -2.53
C SER A 354 -14.50 -26.79 -3.94
N GLY A 355 -15.12 -25.73 -4.50
CA GLY A 355 -15.84 -25.76 -5.77
C GLY A 355 -17.37 -25.67 -5.63
N ASP A 356 -17.89 -25.65 -4.40
CA ASP A 356 -19.33 -25.54 -4.13
C ASP A 356 -19.74 -24.14 -3.66
N GLU A 357 -18.77 -23.28 -3.34
CA GLU A 357 -19.02 -21.99 -2.72
C GLU A 357 -19.43 -20.90 -3.72
N THR A 358 -20.36 -20.05 -3.27
CA THR A 358 -20.67 -18.76 -3.88
C THR A 358 -19.85 -17.67 -3.20
N VAL A 359 -19.05 -16.97 -3.99
CA VAL A 359 -18.14 -15.90 -3.54
C VAL A 359 -18.65 -14.54 -3.99
N TRP A 360 -18.60 -13.56 -3.11
CA TRP A 360 -18.86 -12.15 -3.42
C TRP A 360 -17.59 -11.32 -3.29
N ASP A 361 -17.26 -10.56 -4.32
CA ASP A 361 -16.17 -9.59 -4.36
C ASP A 361 -16.76 -8.17 -4.39
N MET A 362 -16.60 -7.42 -3.29
CA MET A 362 -17.32 -6.16 -3.06
C MET A 362 -16.65 -4.94 -3.70
N TYR A 363 -15.42 -5.08 -4.20
CA TYR A 363 -14.65 -4.02 -4.85
C TYR A 363 -13.86 -4.62 -6.02
N CYS A 364 -14.56 -5.24 -6.97
CA CYS A 364 -13.92 -6.14 -7.95
C CYS A 364 -13.03 -5.44 -8.98
N GLY A 365 -13.16 -4.12 -9.17
CA GLY A 365 -12.43 -3.39 -10.20
C GLY A 365 -12.61 -4.02 -11.58
N ILE A 366 -11.52 -4.30 -12.30
CA ILE A 366 -11.52 -5.02 -13.58
C ILE A 366 -11.60 -6.56 -13.42
N GLY A 367 -12.05 -7.03 -12.26
CA GLY A 367 -12.23 -8.46 -11.96
C GLY A 367 -10.96 -9.19 -11.53
N THR A 368 -9.92 -8.50 -11.06
CA THR A 368 -8.63 -9.15 -10.79
C THR A 368 -8.71 -10.24 -9.73
N ILE A 369 -9.28 -9.98 -8.57
CA ILE A 369 -9.48 -10.98 -7.51
C ILE A 369 -10.63 -11.92 -7.87
N SER A 370 -11.76 -11.37 -8.38
CA SER A 370 -12.93 -12.16 -8.76
C SER A 370 -12.58 -13.31 -9.72
N LEU A 371 -11.84 -13.03 -10.80
CA LEU A 371 -11.48 -14.03 -11.80
C LEU A 371 -10.45 -15.02 -11.26
N PHE A 372 -9.58 -14.58 -10.34
CA PHE A 372 -8.64 -15.45 -9.67
C PHE A 372 -9.35 -16.47 -8.77
N LEU A 373 -10.38 -16.04 -8.05
CA LEU A 373 -11.23 -16.91 -7.21
C LEU A 373 -12.15 -17.80 -8.04
N ALA A 374 -12.62 -17.33 -9.20
CA ALA A 374 -13.52 -18.10 -10.09
C ALA A 374 -12.93 -19.42 -10.59
N GLN A 375 -11.60 -19.57 -10.54
CA GLN A 375 -10.93 -20.83 -10.86
C GLN A 375 -11.32 -21.98 -9.92
N LYS A 376 -11.76 -21.67 -8.68
CA LYS A 376 -12.09 -22.66 -7.65
C LYS A 376 -13.47 -22.49 -7.04
N ALA A 377 -14.19 -21.41 -7.34
CA ALA A 377 -15.53 -21.15 -6.84
C ALA A 377 -16.58 -21.79 -7.76
N LYS A 378 -17.74 -22.14 -7.20
CA LYS A 378 -18.94 -22.49 -7.97
C LYS A 378 -19.47 -21.27 -8.72
N LYS A 379 -19.55 -20.14 -8.07
CA LYS A 379 -20.04 -18.87 -8.61
C LYS A 379 -19.32 -17.71 -7.95
N VAL A 380 -18.99 -16.68 -8.72
CA VAL A 380 -18.44 -15.42 -8.23
C VAL A 380 -19.36 -14.27 -8.64
N TYR A 381 -19.67 -13.40 -7.71
CA TYR A 381 -20.36 -12.13 -7.94
C TYR A 381 -19.41 -10.97 -7.63
N GLY A 382 -19.14 -10.13 -8.62
CA GLY A 382 -18.28 -8.94 -8.48
C GLY A 382 -19.13 -7.66 -8.50
N VAL A 383 -18.85 -6.73 -7.59
CA VAL A 383 -19.53 -5.43 -7.53
C VAL A 383 -18.47 -4.32 -7.60
N GLU A 384 -18.70 -3.32 -8.45
CA GLU A 384 -17.81 -2.16 -8.62
C GLU A 384 -18.62 -0.93 -9.03
N ILE A 385 -18.28 0.22 -8.48
CA ILE A 385 -19.00 1.47 -8.72
C ILE A 385 -18.70 2.07 -10.11
N VAL A 386 -17.53 1.75 -10.69
CA VAL A 386 -17.07 2.30 -11.98
C VAL A 386 -17.58 1.45 -13.14
N PRO A 387 -18.50 1.95 -13.99
CA PRO A 387 -19.08 1.16 -15.08
C PRO A 387 -18.03 0.60 -16.05
N GLN A 388 -17.03 1.41 -16.42
CA GLN A 388 -15.96 0.99 -17.34
C GLN A 388 -15.15 -0.19 -16.76
N ALA A 389 -14.90 -0.21 -15.46
CA ALA A 389 -14.19 -1.31 -14.82
C ALA A 389 -15.01 -2.62 -14.88
N ILE A 390 -16.32 -2.55 -14.77
CA ILE A 390 -17.21 -3.71 -14.96
C ILE A 390 -17.20 -4.22 -16.40
N ASP A 391 -17.18 -3.31 -17.38
CA ASP A 391 -17.06 -3.72 -18.79
C ASP A 391 -15.72 -4.41 -19.04
N ASP A 392 -14.63 -3.89 -18.48
CA ASP A 392 -13.31 -4.53 -18.51
C ASP A 392 -13.33 -5.89 -17.79
N ALA A 393 -14.01 -6.01 -16.64
CA ALA A 393 -14.13 -7.27 -15.89
C ALA A 393 -14.87 -8.36 -16.67
N ARG A 394 -15.98 -8.00 -17.33
CA ARG A 394 -16.74 -8.91 -18.21
C ARG A 394 -15.90 -9.38 -19.40
N HIS A 395 -15.20 -8.44 -20.02
CA HIS A 395 -14.29 -8.76 -21.12
C HIS A 395 -13.14 -9.67 -20.66
N ASN A 396 -12.54 -9.38 -19.49
CA ASN A 396 -11.50 -10.24 -18.91
C ASN A 396 -12.03 -11.65 -18.57
N ALA A 397 -13.27 -11.79 -18.13
CA ALA A 397 -13.90 -13.09 -17.95
C ALA A 397 -14.03 -13.84 -19.30
N GLU A 398 -14.51 -13.15 -20.35
CA GLU A 398 -14.71 -13.72 -21.70
C GLU A 398 -13.40 -14.25 -22.30
N ILE A 399 -12.31 -13.44 -22.28
CA ILE A 399 -11.02 -13.86 -22.88
C ILE A 399 -10.32 -14.99 -22.13
N ASN A 400 -10.76 -15.30 -20.90
CA ASN A 400 -10.31 -16.44 -20.10
C ASN A 400 -11.28 -17.63 -20.14
N GLY A 401 -12.42 -17.52 -20.83
CA GLY A 401 -13.46 -18.55 -20.85
C GLY A 401 -14.12 -18.79 -19.48
N ILE A 402 -14.07 -17.80 -18.57
CA ILE A 402 -14.66 -17.89 -17.24
C ILE A 402 -16.15 -17.54 -17.35
N THR A 403 -17.02 -18.52 -17.09
CA THR A 403 -18.48 -18.40 -17.24
C THR A 403 -19.22 -18.37 -15.90
N ASN A 404 -18.53 -18.63 -14.80
CA ASN A 404 -19.07 -18.67 -13.45
C ASN A 404 -18.86 -17.36 -12.67
N ALA A 405 -18.42 -16.27 -13.34
CA ALA A 405 -18.33 -14.94 -12.76
C ALA A 405 -19.38 -14.01 -13.36
N GLU A 406 -20.01 -13.19 -12.52
CA GLU A 406 -21.03 -12.21 -12.91
C GLU A 406 -20.74 -10.85 -12.23
N PHE A 407 -20.89 -9.74 -12.99
CA PHE A 407 -20.42 -8.44 -12.54
C PHE A 407 -21.53 -7.38 -12.59
N PHE A 408 -21.62 -6.57 -11.52
CA PHE A 408 -22.66 -5.56 -11.31
C PHE A 408 -22.08 -4.18 -11.07
N VAL A 409 -22.67 -3.18 -11.74
CA VAL A 409 -22.30 -1.76 -11.54
C VAL A 409 -23.11 -1.20 -10.37
N GLY A 410 -22.43 -0.61 -9.40
CA GLY A 410 -23.03 0.11 -8.29
C GLY A 410 -22.22 -0.02 -7.01
N LYS A 411 -22.72 0.61 -5.95
CA LYS A 411 -22.13 0.43 -4.63
C LYS A 411 -22.58 -0.89 -4.02
N ALA A 412 -21.66 -1.59 -3.37
CA ALA A 412 -21.93 -2.90 -2.80
C ALA A 412 -23.12 -2.85 -1.82
N GLU A 413 -23.16 -1.83 -0.95
CA GLU A 413 -24.24 -1.62 0.03
C GLU A 413 -25.62 -1.35 -0.59
N GLU A 414 -25.69 -0.96 -1.87
CA GLU A 414 -26.95 -0.73 -2.60
C GLU A 414 -27.32 -1.95 -3.46
N VAL A 415 -26.34 -2.52 -4.17
CA VAL A 415 -26.54 -3.60 -5.15
C VAL A 415 -26.79 -4.96 -4.48
N VAL A 416 -26.00 -5.27 -3.44
CA VAL A 416 -26.04 -6.57 -2.78
C VAL A 416 -27.40 -6.88 -2.16
N PRO A 417 -28.03 -5.99 -1.37
CA PRO A 417 -29.35 -6.27 -0.80
C PRO A 417 -30.42 -6.53 -1.87
N ASP A 418 -30.34 -5.85 -3.02
CA ASP A 418 -31.30 -6.00 -4.10
C ASP A 418 -31.16 -7.34 -4.82
N ILE A 419 -29.92 -7.80 -5.05
CA ILE A 419 -29.65 -9.10 -5.65
C ILE A 419 -30.04 -10.22 -4.69
N TYR A 420 -29.70 -10.05 -3.41
CA TYR A 420 -30.03 -11.01 -2.35
C TYR A 420 -31.53 -11.23 -2.23
N LYS A 421 -32.34 -10.15 -2.31
CA LYS A 421 -33.81 -10.23 -2.29
C LYS A 421 -34.40 -10.90 -3.54
N LYS A 422 -33.76 -10.74 -4.70
CA LYS A 422 -34.25 -11.25 -6.00
C LYS A 422 -33.73 -12.65 -6.32
N GLY A 423 -32.60 -13.04 -5.78
CA GLY A 423 -31.82 -14.20 -6.23
C GLY A 423 -32.20 -15.55 -5.61
N GLY A 424 -33.05 -15.61 -4.58
CA GLY A 424 -33.38 -16.87 -3.88
C GLY A 424 -32.13 -17.56 -3.30
N ASP A 425 -32.21 -18.89 -3.11
CA ASP A 425 -31.12 -19.69 -2.49
C ASP A 425 -29.77 -19.66 -3.27
N GLY A 426 -29.76 -19.25 -4.54
CA GLY A 426 -28.55 -19.20 -5.37
C GLY A 426 -27.66 -17.98 -5.15
N SER A 427 -28.10 -16.97 -4.39
CA SER A 427 -27.34 -15.74 -4.11
C SER A 427 -26.69 -15.72 -2.71
N HIS A 428 -26.85 -16.78 -1.93
CA HIS A 428 -26.19 -16.91 -0.62
C HIS A 428 -24.69 -16.75 -0.75
N ALA A 429 -24.07 -15.98 0.15
CA ALA A 429 -22.63 -15.80 0.20
C ALA A 429 -22.02 -16.80 1.18
N ASP A 430 -21.25 -17.76 0.67
CA ASP A 430 -20.43 -18.62 1.54
C ASP A 430 -19.15 -17.90 1.94
N VAL A 431 -18.58 -17.14 1.00
CA VAL A 431 -17.37 -16.34 1.20
C VAL A 431 -17.58 -14.93 0.65
N VAL A 432 -17.13 -13.92 1.40
CA VAL A 432 -17.04 -12.54 0.91
C VAL A 432 -15.59 -12.09 0.89
N VAL A 433 -15.19 -11.48 -0.22
CA VAL A 433 -13.88 -10.84 -0.34
C VAL A 433 -14.09 -9.33 -0.44
N VAL A 434 -13.27 -8.56 0.29
CA VAL A 434 -13.26 -7.11 0.23
C VAL A 434 -11.83 -6.61 0.03
N ASP A 435 -11.63 -5.66 -0.91
CA ASP A 435 -10.38 -4.90 -1.12
C ASP A 435 -10.72 -3.41 -1.21
N PRO A 436 -11.13 -2.78 -0.09
CA PRO A 436 -11.60 -1.42 -0.08
C PRO A 436 -10.47 -0.41 -0.30
N PRO A 437 -10.80 0.84 -0.69
CA PRO A 437 -9.84 1.93 -0.73
C PRO A 437 -9.27 2.22 0.67
N ARG A 438 -8.23 3.05 0.76
CA ARG A 438 -7.50 3.39 2.02
C ARG A 438 -8.39 3.80 3.20
N LYS A 439 -9.58 4.34 2.97
CA LYS A 439 -10.54 4.67 4.04
C LYS A 439 -11.17 3.46 4.73
N GLY A 440 -10.98 2.25 4.22
CA GLY A 440 -11.64 1.03 4.65
C GLY A 440 -13.09 0.94 4.17
N CYS A 441 -13.82 -0.04 4.68
CA CYS A 441 -15.25 -0.18 4.45
C CYS A 441 -16.02 0.89 5.23
N ASP A 442 -17.14 1.35 4.66
CA ASP A 442 -18.07 2.16 5.43
C ASP A 442 -18.98 1.28 6.32
N GLN A 443 -19.69 1.93 7.24
CA GLN A 443 -20.51 1.21 8.21
C GLN A 443 -21.66 0.43 7.55
N VAL A 444 -22.24 0.97 6.48
CA VAL A 444 -23.36 0.33 5.78
C VAL A 444 -22.91 -0.97 5.13
N LEU A 445 -21.71 -0.98 4.53
CA LEU A 445 -21.16 -2.20 3.97
C LEU A 445 -20.81 -3.22 5.05
N LEU A 446 -20.19 -2.81 6.18
CA LEU A 446 -19.91 -3.72 7.29
C LEU A 446 -21.20 -4.36 7.85
N ASP A 447 -22.26 -3.58 7.98
CA ASP A 447 -23.57 -4.08 8.41
C ASP A 447 -24.19 -5.04 7.37
N THR A 448 -23.99 -4.77 6.08
CA THR A 448 -24.40 -5.66 4.97
C THR A 448 -23.67 -7.00 5.04
N LEU A 449 -22.33 -7.00 5.25
CA LEU A 449 -21.54 -8.23 5.41
C LEU A 449 -22.06 -9.08 6.58
N VAL A 450 -22.35 -8.45 7.71
CA VAL A 450 -22.92 -9.15 8.87
C VAL A 450 -24.30 -9.72 8.57
N HIS A 451 -25.12 -9.00 7.80
CA HIS A 451 -26.45 -9.45 7.41
C HIS A 451 -26.41 -10.62 6.41
N MET A 452 -25.45 -10.60 5.48
CA MET A 452 -25.21 -11.73 4.55
C MET A 452 -24.74 -12.99 5.28
N ALA A 453 -24.14 -12.82 6.46
CA ALA A 453 -23.66 -13.89 7.33
C ALA A 453 -22.76 -14.94 6.62
N PRO A 454 -21.76 -14.56 5.80
CA PRO A 454 -20.90 -15.53 5.15
C PRO A 454 -20.09 -16.31 6.19
N GLU A 455 -19.77 -17.57 5.89
CA GLU A 455 -18.90 -18.38 6.76
C GLU A 455 -17.52 -17.76 6.91
N ARG A 456 -17.00 -17.14 5.83
CA ARG A 456 -15.66 -16.56 5.76
C ARG A 456 -15.69 -15.18 5.11
N ILE A 457 -14.93 -14.24 5.68
CA ILE A 457 -14.61 -12.96 5.06
C ILE A 457 -13.11 -12.90 4.85
N VAL A 458 -12.67 -12.67 3.62
CA VAL A 458 -11.28 -12.40 3.27
C VAL A 458 -11.14 -10.91 3.07
N TYR A 459 -10.46 -10.24 3.98
CA TYR A 459 -10.24 -8.79 3.94
C TYR A 459 -8.82 -8.50 3.44
N VAL A 460 -8.70 -7.94 2.25
CA VAL A 460 -7.46 -7.40 1.70
C VAL A 460 -7.41 -5.90 1.98
N SER A 461 -6.26 -5.35 2.34
CA SER A 461 -6.15 -3.92 2.68
C SER A 461 -4.76 -3.35 2.50
N CYS A 462 -4.69 -2.17 1.91
CA CYS A 462 -3.46 -1.35 1.81
C CYS A 462 -3.23 -0.41 3.02
N ASP A 463 -4.16 -0.35 3.98
CA ASP A 463 -4.04 0.48 5.19
C ASP A 463 -4.34 -0.33 6.45
N PRO A 464 -3.33 -0.68 7.26
CA PRO A 464 -3.52 -1.52 8.43
C PRO A 464 -4.30 -0.85 9.57
N ALA A 465 -4.43 0.48 9.59
CA ALA A 465 -5.17 1.17 10.63
C ALA A 465 -6.67 1.09 10.40
N THR A 466 -7.12 1.32 9.16
CA THR A 466 -8.54 1.16 8.78
C THR A 466 -8.95 -0.30 8.78
N LEU A 467 -8.07 -1.21 8.33
CA LEU A 467 -8.27 -2.65 8.47
C LEU A 467 -8.54 -3.05 9.94
N ALA A 468 -7.68 -2.61 10.86
CA ALA A 468 -7.83 -2.94 12.28
C ALA A 468 -9.13 -2.41 12.90
N ARG A 469 -9.60 -1.22 12.45
CA ARG A 469 -10.90 -0.66 12.84
C ARG A 469 -12.05 -1.56 12.35
N ASP A 470 -12.01 -1.96 11.09
CA ASP A 470 -13.08 -2.73 10.46
C ASP A 470 -13.13 -4.17 11.01
N VAL A 471 -11.96 -4.78 11.20
CA VAL A 471 -11.83 -6.10 11.85
C VAL A 471 -12.43 -6.07 13.25
N LYS A 472 -12.17 -5.02 14.06
CA LYS A 472 -12.77 -4.87 15.38
C LYS A 472 -14.30 -4.88 15.31
N ILE A 473 -14.89 -4.11 14.39
CA ILE A 473 -16.34 -4.03 14.22
C ILE A 473 -16.91 -5.41 13.83
N LEU A 474 -16.25 -6.14 12.92
CA LEU A 474 -16.68 -7.47 12.52
C LEU A 474 -16.57 -8.49 13.67
N GLN A 475 -15.51 -8.39 14.50
CA GLN A 475 -15.36 -9.24 15.69
C GLN A 475 -16.48 -8.98 16.72
N GLU A 476 -16.84 -7.72 16.97
CA GLU A 476 -17.95 -7.35 17.84
C GLU A 476 -19.31 -7.87 17.31
N LYS A 477 -19.38 -8.22 16.01
CA LYS A 477 -20.57 -8.72 15.33
C LYS A 477 -20.57 -10.24 15.03
N GLY A 478 -19.67 -10.98 15.66
CA GLY A 478 -19.67 -12.45 15.64
C GLY A 478 -18.70 -13.09 14.63
N TYR A 479 -17.68 -12.37 14.19
CA TYR A 479 -16.56 -12.93 13.43
C TYR A 479 -15.30 -13.03 14.30
N GLU A 480 -14.39 -13.90 13.92
CA GLU A 480 -13.08 -14.03 14.55
C GLU A 480 -11.97 -14.04 13.50
N ALA A 481 -10.95 -13.20 13.69
CA ALA A 481 -9.77 -13.22 12.82
C ALA A 481 -8.94 -14.49 13.11
N LYS A 482 -8.68 -15.28 12.08
CA LYS A 482 -8.01 -16.60 12.17
C LYS A 482 -6.61 -16.59 11.60
N LYS A 483 -6.35 -15.83 10.53
CA LYS A 483 -5.05 -15.73 9.87
C LYS A 483 -4.81 -14.32 9.39
N VAL A 484 -3.56 -13.88 9.41
CA VAL A 484 -3.11 -12.59 8.87
C VAL A 484 -1.82 -12.80 8.09
N ALA A 485 -1.81 -12.43 6.81
CA ALA A 485 -0.63 -12.38 5.96
C ALA A 485 -0.27 -10.91 5.66
N VAL A 486 1.02 -10.59 5.78
CA VAL A 486 1.58 -9.26 5.49
C VAL A 486 2.42 -9.36 4.21
N VAL A 487 2.10 -8.56 3.20
CA VAL A 487 2.71 -8.62 1.86
C VAL A 487 3.37 -7.29 1.51
N ASP A 488 4.64 -7.34 1.10
CA ASP A 488 5.39 -6.16 0.68
C ASP A 488 5.14 -5.82 -0.80
N GLN A 489 3.94 -5.33 -1.08
CA GLN A 489 3.53 -4.88 -2.42
C GLN A 489 4.32 -3.65 -2.91
N PHE A 490 4.78 -2.81 -1.98
CA PHE A 490 5.42 -1.52 -2.26
C PHE A 490 6.80 -1.46 -1.59
N CYS A 491 7.76 -2.21 -2.12
CA CYS A 491 9.13 -2.24 -1.62
C CYS A 491 9.73 -0.83 -1.53
N HIS A 492 10.59 -0.62 -0.54
CA HIS A 492 11.25 0.66 -0.25
C HIS A 492 10.32 1.81 0.15
N SER A 493 9.08 1.49 0.57
CA SER A 493 8.14 2.47 1.13
C SER A 493 7.51 1.95 2.41
N GLY A 494 6.91 2.83 3.23
CA GLY A 494 6.19 2.46 4.45
C GLY A 494 4.81 1.81 4.19
N HIS A 495 4.38 1.65 2.93
CA HIS A 495 3.12 1.00 2.57
C HIS A 495 3.21 -0.52 2.68
N VAL A 496 2.09 -1.14 3.01
CA VAL A 496 1.98 -2.60 3.20
C VAL A 496 0.60 -3.06 2.78
N GLU A 497 0.53 -4.23 2.15
CA GLU A 497 -0.73 -4.95 1.92
C GLU A 497 -0.91 -6.03 2.99
N THR A 498 -2.14 -6.27 3.36
CA THR A 498 -2.49 -7.24 4.40
C THR A 498 -3.71 -8.04 3.95
N ALA A 499 -3.64 -9.36 4.06
CA ALA A 499 -4.82 -10.22 3.93
C ALA A 499 -5.19 -10.77 5.31
N VAL A 500 -6.48 -10.73 5.66
CA VAL A 500 -7.02 -11.27 6.92
C VAL A 500 -8.15 -12.23 6.60
N LEU A 501 -8.10 -13.42 7.18
CA LEU A 501 -9.22 -14.34 7.23
C LEU A 501 -10.02 -14.10 8.51
N LEU A 502 -11.30 -13.76 8.35
CA LEU A 502 -12.27 -13.79 9.43
C LEU A 502 -13.24 -14.95 9.20
N SER A 503 -13.52 -15.72 10.25
CA SER A 503 -14.50 -16.80 10.23
C SER A 503 -15.68 -16.45 11.14
N GLN A 504 -16.87 -16.80 10.69
CA GLN A 504 -18.07 -16.64 11.50
C GLN A 504 -18.01 -17.58 12.73
N LEU A 505 -18.29 -17.06 13.89
CA LEU A 505 -18.42 -17.86 15.09
C LEU A 505 -19.72 -18.69 15.00
N LYS A 506 -19.60 -20.01 15.05
CA LYS A 506 -20.76 -20.95 14.96
C LYS A 506 -21.72 -20.88 16.15
N GLN A 507 -21.35 -20.19 17.21
CA GLN A 507 -22.22 -19.79 18.33
C GLN A 507 -22.10 -18.28 18.50
N LYS A 508 -23.21 -17.55 18.38
CA LYS A 508 -23.30 -16.27 19.08
C LYS A 508 -22.90 -16.55 20.52
N PRO A 509 -22.19 -15.67 21.21
CA PRO A 509 -22.10 -15.77 22.65
C PRO A 509 -23.54 -15.59 23.20
N ASP A 510 -24.23 -16.70 23.37
CA ASP A 510 -25.54 -16.76 24.06
C ASP A 510 -25.38 -16.56 25.58
N ASP A 511 -24.25 -16.04 26.02
CA ASP A 511 -23.95 -15.74 27.41
C ASP A 511 -24.26 -14.27 27.75
N TYR A 512 -25.44 -13.80 27.40
CA TYR A 512 -26.11 -12.87 28.29
C TYR A 512 -26.81 -13.72 29.36
N ILE A 513 -26.12 -13.92 30.49
CA ILE A 513 -26.83 -14.28 31.71
C ILE A 513 -27.72 -13.05 32.00
N ASN A 514 -29.00 -13.16 31.70
CA ASN A 514 -29.99 -12.22 32.21
C ASN A 514 -30.05 -12.44 33.72
N VAL A 515 -29.24 -11.72 34.45
CA VAL A 515 -29.38 -11.62 35.90
C VAL A 515 -30.53 -10.66 36.12
N THR A 516 -31.74 -11.21 36.26
CA THR A 516 -32.85 -10.48 36.80
C THR A 516 -32.60 -10.32 38.29
N ILE A 517 -32.09 -9.19 38.70
CA ILE A 517 -32.04 -8.81 40.12
C ILE A 517 -33.42 -8.33 40.46
N GLU A 518 -34.20 -9.14 41.19
CA GLU A 518 -35.40 -8.66 41.80
C GLU A 518 -35.00 -7.65 42.89
N LEU A 519 -35.56 -6.45 42.82
CA LEU A 519 -35.27 -5.34 43.75
C LEU A 519 -35.66 -5.64 45.21
N ASP A 520 -36.37 -6.70 45.44
CA ASP A 520 -36.81 -7.12 46.78
C ASP A 520 -35.71 -7.85 47.58
N ASP A 521 -34.60 -8.26 46.95
CA ASP A 521 -33.47 -8.90 47.63
C ASP A 521 -32.36 -7.92 48.06
N MET A 522 -32.53 -6.63 47.81
CA MET A 522 -31.64 -5.60 48.34
C MET A 522 -32.21 -5.05 49.64
N ASP A 523 -31.70 -5.52 50.77
CA ASP A 523 -31.94 -4.96 52.09
C ASP A 523 -31.34 -3.54 52.17
N ILE A 524 -32.13 -2.55 51.75
CA ILE A 524 -31.74 -1.15 51.85
C ILE A 524 -31.95 -0.74 53.29
N THR A 525 -30.96 -0.90 54.16
CA THR A 525 -30.96 -0.35 55.48
C THR A 525 -31.03 1.18 55.37
N SER A 526 -31.94 1.78 56.16
CA SER A 526 -32.42 3.17 56.15
C SER A 526 -31.42 4.25 56.50
N ALA A 527 -30.11 4.07 56.20
CA ALA A 527 -29.05 5.01 56.60
C ALA A 527 -28.51 5.91 55.47
N GLU A 528 -28.93 5.76 54.21
CA GLU A 528 -28.33 6.47 53.08
C GLU A 528 -29.28 7.41 52.31
N THR A 529 -30.23 8.00 52.96
CA THR A 529 -31.12 8.96 52.30
C THR A 529 -30.65 10.42 52.41
N LYS A 530 -29.40 10.70 52.12
CA LYS A 530 -28.91 12.09 51.89
C LYS A 530 -27.60 12.12 51.09
N ALA A 531 -27.62 11.67 49.88
CA ALA A 531 -26.65 12.13 48.89
C ALA A 531 -27.40 12.77 47.74
N THR A 532 -27.18 14.04 47.52
CA THR A 532 -27.69 14.78 46.37
C THR A 532 -26.80 14.48 45.15
N TYR A 533 -27.38 14.56 43.97
CA TYR A 533 -26.85 14.18 42.64
C TYR A 533 -25.57 14.91 42.19
N ASP A 534 -24.98 15.78 43.04
CA ASP A 534 -23.80 16.59 42.76
C ASP A 534 -22.51 16.07 43.42
N GLU A 535 -22.51 14.86 44.00
CA GLU A 535 -21.36 14.27 44.70
C GLU A 535 -20.94 12.88 44.21
N ILE A 536 -21.30 12.51 42.95
CA ILE A 536 -20.75 11.29 42.31
C ILE A 536 -19.96 11.66 41.08
#